data_475fa7f259c6408c633507730b6efea9
#
_entry.id   475fa7f259c6408c633507730b6efea9
#
_cell.length_a   1.000
_cell.length_b   1.000
_cell.length_c   1.000
_cell.angle_alpha   90.00
_cell.angle_beta   90.00
_cell.angle_gamma   90.00
#
_symmetry.space_group_name_H-M   'P 1'
#
loop_
_entity.id
_entity.type
_entity.pdbx_description
1 polymer ?
#
loop_
_entity_poly.entity_id
_entity_poly.type
_entity_poly.pdbx_seq_one_letter_code
_entity_poly.pdbx_strand_id
1 'polypeptide(L)' 'MKNIIQFSITKGEKYYIAHANDFPIFTQGKTLDELVLNINEATALHLESENVNDVGLVPSPLISINFEFAQALSHD' A
#
# COMPACT_ATOMS: atom_id res chain seq x y z
N MET A 1 14.25 9.59 -9.44
CA MET A 1 13.08 9.73 -8.58
C MET A 1 12.09 8.64 -8.84
N LYS A 2 11.50 8.12 -7.78
CA LYS A 2 10.49 7.10 -7.94
C LYS A 2 9.15 7.74 -8.26
N ASN A 3 8.41 7.12 -9.18
CA ASN A 3 7.07 7.58 -9.51
C ASN A 3 6.03 6.52 -9.19
N ILE A 4 6.41 5.42 -8.55
CA ILE A 4 5.50 4.35 -8.17
C ILE A 4 5.80 3.93 -6.75
N ILE A 5 4.76 3.82 -5.94
CA ILE A 5 4.86 3.22 -4.60
C ILE A 5 4.21 1.86 -4.69
N GLN A 6 4.96 0.82 -4.38
CA GLN A 6 4.45 -0.54 -4.42
C GLN A 6 4.04 -0.98 -3.03
N PHE A 7 2.83 -1.49 -2.93
CA PHE A 7 2.31 -2.03 -1.69
C PHE A 7 2.12 -3.52 -1.81
N SER A 8 2.46 -4.23 -0.74
CA SER A 8 2.19 -5.66 -0.62
C SER A 8 1.06 -5.84 0.35
N ILE A 9 0.11 -6.72 -0.01
CA ILE A 9 -1.08 -6.96 0.79
C ILE A 9 -1.01 -8.35 1.36
N THR A 10 -1.27 -8.47 2.67
CA THR A 10 -1.45 -9.77 3.29
C THR A 10 -2.82 -9.79 3.95
N LYS A 11 -3.41 -10.97 4.01
CA LYS A 11 -4.72 -11.12 4.63
C LYS A 11 -4.57 -11.74 6.00
N GLY A 12 -4.99 -11.01 7.03
CA GLY A 12 -5.06 -11.54 8.38
C GLY A 12 -6.42 -12.12 8.62
N GLU A 13 -6.71 -12.43 9.86
CA GLU A 13 -7.99 -13.03 10.22
C GLU A 13 -9.14 -12.06 10.05
N LYS A 14 -8.92 -10.80 10.39
CA LYS A 14 -9.98 -9.81 10.36
C LYS A 14 -9.73 -8.69 9.38
N TYR A 15 -8.49 -8.46 9.02
CA TYR A 15 -8.12 -7.30 8.22
C TYR A 15 -7.19 -7.69 7.12
N TYR A 16 -7.28 -6.95 6.02
CA TYR A 16 -6.22 -6.94 5.02
C TYR A 16 -5.21 -5.90 5.46
N ILE A 17 -3.94 -6.23 5.33
CA ILE A 17 -2.86 -5.36 5.77
C ILE A 17 -2.02 -4.99 4.58
N ALA A 18 -1.71 -3.70 4.44
CA ALA A 18 -0.91 -3.21 3.34
C ALA A 18 0.33 -2.53 3.91
N HIS A 19 1.47 -2.76 3.26
CA HIS A 19 2.67 -2.02 3.60
C HIS A 19 3.41 -1.68 2.32
N ALA A 20 4.00 -0.51 2.30
CA ALA A 20 4.81 -0.08 1.17
C ALA A 20 6.16 -0.77 1.24
N ASN A 21 6.68 -1.18 0.08
CA ASN A 21 7.93 -1.94 0.06
C ASN A 21 9.13 -1.06 0.39
N ASP A 22 9.11 0.20 -0.03
CA ASP A 22 10.27 1.07 0.11
C ASP A 22 10.06 2.24 1.03
N PHE A 23 8.88 2.37 1.63
CA PHE A 23 8.57 3.53 2.46
C PHE A 23 7.84 3.06 3.71
N PRO A 24 7.94 3.81 4.82
CA PRO A 24 7.28 3.41 6.07
C PRO A 24 5.79 3.79 6.06
N ILE A 25 5.06 3.25 5.11
CA ILE A 25 3.61 3.45 4.99
C ILE A 25 2.93 2.12 5.25
N PHE A 26 2.01 2.11 6.19
CA PHE A 26 1.39 0.89 6.66
C PHE A 26 -0.06 1.18 6.99
N THR A 27 -0.98 0.34 6.53
CA THR A 27 -2.39 0.55 6.81
C THR A 27 -3.13 -0.78 6.73
N GLN A 28 -4.43 -0.74 7.03
CA GLN A 28 -5.23 -1.95 6.99
C GLN A 28 -6.67 -1.59 6.64
N GLY A 29 -7.46 -2.60 6.33
CA GLY A 29 -8.87 -2.41 6.03
C GLY A 29 -9.61 -3.73 6.17
N LYS A 30 -10.90 -3.68 6.44
CA LYS A 30 -11.71 -4.89 6.59
C LYS A 30 -12.10 -5.47 5.24
N THR A 31 -12.16 -4.65 4.22
CA THR A 31 -12.46 -5.08 2.86
C THR A 31 -11.39 -4.53 1.95
N LEU A 32 -11.31 -5.06 0.73
CA LEU A 32 -10.34 -4.54 -0.23
C LEU A 32 -10.66 -3.11 -0.63
N ASP A 33 -11.95 -2.77 -0.75
CA ASP A 33 -12.32 -1.39 -1.07
C ASP A 33 -11.88 -0.44 0.02
N GLU A 34 -12.11 -0.82 1.26
CA GLU A 34 -11.68 0.01 2.38
C GLU A 34 -10.16 0.13 2.42
N LEU A 35 -9.47 -0.98 2.13
CA LEU A 35 -8.02 -0.97 2.12
C LEU A 35 -7.47 0.00 1.08
N VAL A 36 -8.06 0.02 -0.11
CA VAL A 36 -7.60 0.92 -1.17
C VAL A 36 -7.78 2.37 -0.74
N LEU A 37 -8.92 2.70 -0.13
CA LEU A 37 -9.14 4.05 0.37
C LEU A 37 -8.10 4.41 1.43
N ASN A 38 -7.82 3.46 2.32
CA ASN A 38 -6.88 3.71 3.40
C ASN A 38 -5.44 3.82 2.89
N ILE A 39 -5.10 3.07 1.85
CA ILE A 39 -3.79 3.20 1.23
C ILE A 39 -3.61 4.60 0.64
N ASN A 40 -4.63 5.09 -0.05
CA ASN A 40 -4.56 6.43 -0.63
C ASN A 40 -4.42 7.47 0.46
N GLU A 41 -5.17 7.34 1.54
CA GLU A 41 -5.12 8.29 2.62
C GLU A 41 -3.78 8.26 3.36
N ALA A 42 -3.30 7.06 3.65
CA ALA A 42 -2.02 6.93 4.34
C ALA A 42 -0.87 7.47 3.49
N THR A 43 -0.93 7.24 2.19
CA THR A 43 0.09 7.74 1.29
C THR A 43 0.06 9.27 1.24
N ALA A 44 -1.13 9.86 1.17
CA ALA A 44 -1.26 11.30 1.15
C ALA A 44 -0.71 11.93 2.43
N LEU A 45 -1.01 11.31 3.57
CA LEU A 45 -0.51 11.79 4.84
C LEU A 45 1.00 11.70 4.92
N HIS A 46 1.57 10.61 4.41
CA HIS A 46 3.01 10.46 4.41
C HIS A 46 3.67 11.55 3.56
N LEU A 47 3.10 11.83 2.39
CA LEU A 47 3.66 12.85 1.51
C LEU A 47 3.50 14.25 2.08
N GLU A 48 2.46 14.49 2.88
CA GLU A 48 2.30 15.78 3.55
C GLU A 48 3.35 16.01 4.61
N SER A 49 3.71 14.96 5.32
CA SER A 49 4.63 15.10 6.45
C SER A 49 6.08 15.02 6.01
N GLU A 50 6.36 14.69 4.76
CA GLU A 50 7.71 14.53 4.26
C GLU A 50 7.92 15.44 3.06
N ASN A 51 9.18 15.85 2.89
CA ASN A 51 9.54 16.56 1.68
C ASN A 51 9.71 15.49 0.58
N VAL A 52 8.90 15.57 -0.47
CA VAL A 52 8.95 14.54 -1.52
C VAL A 52 10.30 14.46 -2.20
N ASN A 53 11.05 15.55 -2.22
CA ASN A 53 12.40 15.51 -2.78
C ASN A 53 13.35 14.69 -1.91
N ASP A 54 13.10 14.67 -0.61
CA ASP A 54 13.95 13.93 0.32
C ASP A 54 13.64 12.45 0.28
N VAL A 55 12.40 12.06 -0.02
CA VAL A 55 12.06 10.63 -0.06
C VAL A 55 12.21 10.06 -1.46
N GLY A 56 12.54 10.88 -2.44
CA GLY A 56 12.80 10.37 -3.79
C GLY A 56 11.56 10.03 -4.57
N LEU A 57 10.42 10.67 -4.25
CA LEU A 57 9.18 10.46 -4.96
C LEU A 57 8.79 11.70 -5.74
N VAL A 58 8.07 11.48 -6.83
CA VAL A 58 7.42 12.60 -7.51
C VAL A 58 6.20 13.02 -6.69
N PRO A 59 5.69 14.25 -6.87
CA PRO A 59 4.58 14.75 -6.05
C PRO A 59 3.30 13.94 -6.15
N SER A 60 3.05 13.27 -7.27
CA SER A 60 1.84 12.47 -7.43
C SER A 60 2.22 11.08 -7.93
N PRO A 61 2.76 10.24 -7.07
CA PRO A 61 3.19 8.92 -7.50
C PRO A 61 2.00 8.00 -7.78
N LEU A 62 2.22 7.04 -8.65
CA LEU A 62 1.26 5.98 -8.87
C LEU A 62 1.39 4.96 -7.75
N ILE A 63 0.28 4.31 -7.44
CA ILE A 63 0.26 3.27 -6.41
C ILE A 63 0.01 1.93 -7.10
N SER A 64 0.90 0.99 -6.83
CA SER A 64 0.79 -0.38 -7.35
C SER A 64 0.54 -1.30 -6.16
N ILE A 65 -0.45 -2.17 -6.28
CA ILE A 65 -0.83 -3.06 -5.20
C ILE A 65 -0.66 -4.49 -5.65
N ASN A 66 0.13 -5.26 -4.91
CA ASN A 66 0.33 -6.68 -5.16
C ASN A 66 -0.39 -7.48 -4.11
N PHE A 67 -1.25 -8.39 -4.56
CA PHE A 67 -2.06 -9.19 -3.67
C PHE A 67 -1.80 -10.65 -3.99
N GLU A 68 -1.31 -11.39 -3.03
CA GLU A 68 -1.02 -12.80 -3.23
C GLU A 68 -2.03 -13.65 -2.51
N PHE A 69 -2.52 -14.68 -3.20
CA PHE A 69 -3.50 -15.60 -2.65
C PHE A 69 -2.90 -16.99 -2.64
N ALA A 70 -2.27 -17.33 -1.59
CA ALA A 70 -1.61 -18.62 -1.54
C ALA A 70 -2.59 -19.75 -1.66
N GLN A 71 -3.75 -19.65 -1.02
CA GLN A 71 -4.65 -20.73 -1.06
C GLN A 71 -5.45 -20.79 -2.33
N ALA A 72 -5.35 -19.82 -3.20
CA ALA A 72 -6.06 -19.91 -4.46
C ALA A 72 -5.56 -21.04 -5.31
N LEU A 73 -4.37 -21.49 -5.05
CA LEU A 73 -3.78 -22.54 -5.84
C LEU A 73 -4.01 -23.90 -5.28
N SER A 74 -4.57 -24.00 -4.13
CA SER A 74 -4.63 -25.28 -3.46
C SER A 74 -5.90 -25.99 -3.68
N HIS A 75 -6.85 -25.42 -4.41
CA HIS A 75 -8.02 -26.10 -4.56
C HIS A 75 -7.89 -27.04 -5.64
N ASP A 76 -8.09 -27.73 -5.71
CA ASP A 76 -8.00 -28.56 -6.64
C ASP A 76 -8.34 -29.48 -6.55
#